data_1bd884aa97669e6cec759d5198d2ea9e
#
_entry.id   1bd884aa97669e6cec759d5198d2ea9e
#
_cell.length_a   1.000
_cell.length_b   1.000
_cell.length_c   1.000
_cell.angle_alpha   90.00
_cell.angle_beta   90.00
_cell.angle_gamma   90.00
#
_symmetry.space_group_name_H-M   'P 1'
#
loop_
_entity.id
_entity.type
_entity.pdbx_description
1 polymer ?
#
loop_
_entity_poly.entity_id
_entity_poly.type
_entity_poly.pdbx_seq_one_letter_code
_entity_poly.pdbx_strand_id
1 'polypeptide(L)'
;GPRQAVAGLALGSCFVLFILSLSRATAAFVLLLQCTSPFVAAILGRVFLRERVRRDTVAAMLVASIGVAIMVGGGLDGGDRLGILFSLLLPVCLGGYTVLIRSSPARDPGVPTVIGGFMVAVVAGLVSLVGPGLDLPIRDVAMGCIAGGLLIGLGTPVFNYAHRFVPPAETSLLLI
;
A
#
# COMPACT_ATOMS: atom_id res chain seq x y z
N GLY A 1 -11.39 -14.55 10.02
CA GLY A 1 -11.07 -14.41 11.44
C GLY A 1 -10.57 -13.00 11.77
N PRO A 2 -10.37 -12.62 13.05
CA PRO A 2 -10.06 -11.24 13.44
C PRO A 2 -8.77 -10.70 12.81
N ARG A 3 -7.78 -11.55 12.59
CA ARG A 3 -6.52 -11.16 11.93
C ARG A 3 -6.72 -10.77 10.46
N GLN A 4 -7.65 -11.42 9.75
CA GLN A 4 -7.99 -11.07 8.36
C GLN A 4 -8.71 -9.73 8.29
N ALA A 5 -9.55 -9.42 9.29
CA ALA A 5 -10.19 -8.12 9.40
C ALA A 5 -9.15 -7.01 9.62
N VAL A 6 -8.17 -7.23 10.51
CA VAL A 6 -7.08 -6.27 10.72
C VAL A 6 -6.25 -6.08 9.45
N ALA A 7 -5.95 -7.16 8.73
CA ALA A 7 -5.24 -7.05 7.45
C ALA A 7 -6.05 -6.28 6.39
N GLY A 8 -7.36 -6.52 6.32
CA GLY A 8 -8.26 -5.78 5.42
C GLY A 8 -8.35 -4.30 5.77
N LEU A 9 -8.44 -3.96 7.06
CA LEU A 9 -8.40 -2.57 7.52
C LEU A 9 -7.06 -1.90 7.21
N ALA A 10 -5.94 -2.62 7.41
CA ALA A 10 -4.62 -2.10 7.04
C ALA A 10 -4.53 -1.83 5.53
N LEU A 11 -5.04 -2.73 4.69
CA LEU A 11 -5.09 -2.54 3.24
C LEU A 11 -5.95 -1.33 2.86
N GLY A 12 -7.15 -1.22 3.42
CA GLY A 12 -8.03 -0.08 3.20
C GLY A 12 -7.38 1.24 3.61
N SER A 13 -6.69 1.25 4.76
CA SER A 13 -5.93 2.42 5.23
C SER A 13 -4.80 2.80 4.26
N CYS A 14 -4.10 1.82 3.66
CA CYS A 14 -3.11 2.08 2.62
C CYS A 14 -3.72 2.82 1.43
N PHE A 15 -4.87 2.38 0.93
CA PHE A 15 -5.54 3.04 -0.21
C PHE A 15 -6.01 4.45 0.14
N VAL A 16 -6.61 4.64 1.31
CA VAL A 16 -7.04 5.97 1.78
C VAL A 16 -5.83 6.92 1.91
N LEU A 17 -4.75 6.46 2.55
CA LEU A 17 -3.52 7.24 2.69
C LEU A 17 -2.89 7.56 1.33
N PHE A 18 -2.92 6.62 0.39
CA PHE A 18 -2.40 6.83 -0.96
C PHE A 18 -3.16 7.94 -1.69
N ILE A 19 -4.49 7.91 -1.67
CA ILE A 19 -5.33 8.94 -2.29
C ILE A 19 -5.11 10.30 -1.60
N LEU A 20 -5.08 10.34 -0.26
CA LEU A 20 -4.82 11.55 0.51
C LEU A 20 -3.42 12.12 0.25
N SER A 21 -2.41 11.25 0.08
CA SER A 21 -1.06 11.68 -0.30
C SER A 21 -1.05 12.31 -1.68
N LEU A 22 -1.67 11.66 -2.68
CA LEU A 22 -1.73 12.16 -4.06
C LEU A 22 -2.53 13.46 -4.19
N SER A 23 -3.49 13.72 -3.30
CA SER A 23 -4.24 14.98 -3.30
C SER A 23 -3.43 16.17 -2.77
N ARG A 24 -2.28 15.94 -2.13
CA ARG A 24 -1.48 16.97 -1.43
C ARG A 24 0.00 16.99 -1.77
N ALA A 25 0.51 15.94 -2.40
CA ALA A 25 1.90 15.81 -2.82
C ALA A 25 1.98 15.35 -4.28
N THR A 26 3.13 15.55 -4.91
CA THR A 26 3.34 15.08 -6.28
C THR A 26 3.35 13.55 -6.33
N ALA A 27 2.80 12.98 -7.40
CA ALA A 27 2.77 11.53 -7.59
C ALA A 27 4.19 10.92 -7.54
N ALA A 28 5.18 11.62 -8.10
CA ALA A 28 6.57 11.19 -8.06
C ALA A 28 7.09 11.05 -6.62
N PHE A 29 6.80 12.02 -5.74
CA PHE A 29 7.21 11.98 -4.34
C PHE A 29 6.52 10.83 -3.58
N VAL A 30 5.20 10.66 -3.76
CA VAL A 30 4.43 9.59 -3.11
C VAL A 30 4.93 8.21 -3.52
N LEU A 31 5.10 7.98 -4.83
CA LEU A 31 5.58 6.70 -5.35
C LEU A 31 7.01 6.40 -4.90
N LEU A 32 7.86 7.43 -4.87
CA LEU A 32 9.22 7.29 -4.41
C LEU A 32 9.28 6.84 -2.94
N LEU A 33 8.49 7.48 -2.06
CA LEU A 33 8.42 7.06 -0.65
C LEU A 33 7.80 5.66 -0.52
N GLN A 34 6.86 5.28 -1.37
CA GLN A 34 6.31 3.93 -1.39
C GLN A 34 7.37 2.87 -1.70
N CYS A 35 8.40 3.20 -2.49
CA CYS A 35 9.55 2.31 -2.73
C CYS A 35 10.33 1.96 -1.45
N THR A 36 10.08 2.65 -0.34
CA THR A 36 10.65 2.29 0.96
C THR A 36 9.85 1.20 1.70
N SER A 37 8.67 0.81 1.21
CA SER A 37 7.83 -0.22 1.85
C SER A 37 8.52 -1.58 2.04
N PRO A 38 9.42 -2.09 1.15
CA PRO A 38 10.16 -3.31 1.38
C PRO A 38 11.06 -3.26 2.60
N PHE A 39 11.61 -2.07 2.93
CA PHE A 39 12.45 -1.89 4.13
C PHE A 39 11.61 -2.08 5.39
N VAL A 40 10.44 -1.42 5.42
CA VAL A 40 9.51 -1.54 6.54
C VAL A 40 9.04 -3.00 6.68
N ALA A 41 8.68 -3.65 5.57
CA ALA A 41 8.30 -5.06 5.55
C ALA A 41 9.42 -5.98 6.05
N ALA A 42 10.69 -5.72 5.66
CA ALA A 42 11.85 -6.49 6.12
C ALA A 42 12.10 -6.30 7.63
N ILE A 43 12.02 -5.07 8.13
CA ILE A 43 12.20 -4.76 9.55
C ILE A 43 11.10 -5.44 10.38
N LEU A 44 9.83 -5.24 9.98
CA LEU A 44 8.68 -5.83 10.66
C LEU A 44 8.69 -7.37 10.55
N GLY A 45 9.05 -7.93 9.39
CA GLY A 45 9.21 -9.37 9.19
C GLY A 45 10.27 -9.97 10.10
N ARG A 46 11.41 -9.26 10.27
CA ARG A 46 12.47 -9.68 11.20
C ARG A 46 12.01 -9.63 12.66
N VAL A 47 11.26 -8.58 13.04
CA VAL A 47 10.80 -8.38 14.43
C VAL A 47 9.67 -9.35 14.80
N PHE A 48 8.65 -9.46 13.94
CA PHE A 48 7.42 -10.21 14.26
C PHE A 48 7.45 -11.67 13.80
N LEU A 49 8.05 -11.95 12.63
CA LEU A 49 8.13 -13.30 12.08
C LEU A 49 9.48 -13.98 12.32
N ARG A 50 10.48 -13.24 12.85
CA ARG A 50 11.86 -13.71 13.04
C ARG A 50 12.51 -14.23 11.75
N GLU A 51 12.06 -13.73 10.60
CA GLU A 51 12.62 -14.10 9.30
C GLU A 51 14.00 -13.47 9.11
N ARG A 52 14.92 -14.21 8.47
CA ARG A 52 16.24 -13.68 8.13
C ARG A 52 16.17 -12.99 6.78
N VAL A 53 16.49 -11.71 6.74
CA VAL A 53 16.62 -10.96 5.49
C VAL A 53 17.92 -11.42 4.81
N ARG A 54 17.86 -11.80 3.54
CA ARG A 54 19.03 -12.17 2.75
C ARG A 54 19.94 -10.97 2.54
N ARG A 55 21.25 -11.19 2.50
CA ARG A 55 22.23 -10.11 2.29
C ARG A 55 22.02 -9.40 0.95
N ASP A 56 21.64 -10.16 -0.08
CA ASP A 56 21.34 -9.61 -1.42
C ASP A 56 20.15 -8.65 -1.37
N THR A 57 19.10 -8.99 -0.62
CA THR A 57 17.95 -8.13 -0.40
C THR A 57 18.33 -6.84 0.33
N VAL A 58 19.21 -6.94 1.34
CA VAL A 58 19.72 -5.74 2.05
C VAL A 58 20.53 -4.85 1.11
N ALA A 59 21.39 -5.44 0.27
CA ALA A 59 22.17 -4.68 -0.70
C ALA A 59 21.27 -3.97 -1.72
N ALA A 60 20.27 -4.66 -2.27
CA ALA A 60 19.28 -4.05 -3.17
C ALA A 60 18.52 -2.91 -2.51
N MET A 61 18.12 -3.09 -1.24
CA MET A 61 17.47 -2.04 -0.45
C MET A 61 18.37 -0.80 -0.29
N LEU A 62 19.65 -0.98 0.03
CA LEU A 62 20.60 0.13 0.16
C LEU A 62 20.75 0.91 -1.16
N VAL A 63 20.87 0.21 -2.28
CA VAL A 63 20.94 0.85 -3.61
C VAL A 63 19.66 1.64 -3.90
N ALA A 64 18.47 1.04 -3.63
CA ALA A 64 17.19 1.71 -3.79
C ALA A 64 17.09 2.96 -2.89
N SER A 65 17.55 2.88 -1.62
CA SER A 65 17.57 4.03 -0.71
C SER A 65 18.41 5.19 -1.23
N ILE A 66 19.57 4.89 -1.82
CA ILE A 66 20.44 5.91 -2.43
C ILE A 66 19.72 6.57 -3.61
N GLY A 67 19.06 5.78 -4.46
CA GLY A 67 18.24 6.31 -5.56
C GLY A 67 17.14 7.26 -5.06
N VAL A 68 16.40 6.83 -4.02
CA VAL A 68 15.37 7.66 -3.37
C VAL A 68 15.96 8.95 -2.81
N ALA A 69 17.10 8.87 -2.12
CA ALA A 69 17.75 10.04 -1.53
C ALA A 69 18.21 11.05 -2.59
N ILE A 70 18.75 10.58 -3.72
CA ILE A 70 19.16 11.44 -4.85
C ILE A 70 17.93 12.15 -5.45
N MET A 71 16.83 11.43 -5.65
CA MET A 71 15.62 12.00 -6.24
C MET A 71 14.96 13.02 -5.31
N VAL A 72 14.86 12.73 -4.01
CA VAL A 72 14.33 13.68 -3.01
C VAL A 72 15.21 14.90 -2.88
N GLY A 73 16.54 14.71 -2.87
CA GLY A 73 17.52 15.80 -2.84
C GLY A 73 17.51 16.67 -4.11
N GLY A 74 16.98 16.16 -5.23
CA GLY A 74 16.82 16.87 -6.50
C GLY A 74 15.65 17.87 -6.56
N GLY A 75 14.95 18.13 -5.44
CA GLY A 75 13.90 19.15 -5.35
C GLY A 75 12.51 18.67 -5.71
N LEU A 76 12.20 17.38 -5.50
CA LEU A 76 10.82 16.89 -5.58
C LEU A 76 9.96 17.58 -4.52
N ASP A 77 8.90 18.22 -4.99
CA ASP A 77 7.93 18.86 -4.10
C ASP A 77 7.12 17.81 -3.34
N GLY A 78 7.32 17.75 -2.03
CA GLY A 78 6.56 16.89 -1.11
C GLY A 78 5.18 17.42 -0.79
N GLY A 79 4.81 18.57 -1.35
CA GLY A 79 3.54 19.24 -1.04
C GLY A 79 3.53 19.88 0.36
N ASP A 80 2.35 19.95 0.96
CA ASP A 80 2.18 20.46 2.32
C ASP A 80 2.64 19.44 3.38
N ARG A 81 2.72 19.89 4.66
CA ARG A 81 3.15 19.03 5.78
C ARG A 81 2.30 17.77 5.94
N LEU A 82 1.01 17.85 5.63
CA LEU A 82 0.10 16.70 5.69
C LEU A 82 0.35 15.73 4.55
N GLY A 83 0.65 16.23 3.33
CA GLY A 83 1.03 15.39 2.19
C GLY A 83 2.29 14.58 2.49
N ILE A 84 3.32 15.21 3.07
CA ILE A 84 4.54 14.53 3.50
C ILE A 84 4.23 13.47 4.57
N LEU A 85 3.42 13.82 5.58
CA LEU A 85 3.06 12.89 6.66
C LEU A 85 2.31 11.66 6.13
N PHE A 86 1.31 11.85 5.27
CA PHE A 86 0.57 10.74 4.68
C PHE A 86 1.46 9.87 3.80
N SER A 87 2.36 10.48 3.03
CA SER A 87 3.32 9.75 2.20
C SER A 87 4.32 8.93 3.00
N LEU A 88 4.73 9.40 4.19
CA LEU A 88 5.60 8.65 5.11
C LEU A 88 4.87 7.51 5.83
N LEU A 89 3.58 7.67 6.13
CA LEU A 89 2.78 6.62 6.75
C LEU A 89 2.45 5.48 5.78
N LEU A 90 2.38 5.77 4.49
CA LEU A 90 2.01 4.81 3.46
C LEU A 90 2.91 3.56 3.44
N PRO A 91 4.26 3.64 3.37
CA PRO A 91 5.12 2.46 3.40
C PRO A 91 5.03 1.69 4.72
N VAL A 92 4.71 2.36 5.84
CA VAL A 92 4.51 1.69 7.13
C VAL A 92 3.23 0.85 7.11
N CYS A 93 2.14 1.39 6.61
CA CYS A 93 0.89 0.66 6.44
C CYS A 93 1.04 -0.52 5.48
N LEU A 94 1.70 -0.31 4.34
CA LEU A 94 1.89 -1.35 3.33
C LEU A 94 2.83 -2.46 3.84
N GLY A 95 3.96 -2.10 4.46
CA GLY A 95 4.86 -3.05 5.11
C GLY A 95 4.19 -3.82 6.24
N GLY A 96 3.36 -3.16 7.05
CA GLY A 96 2.55 -3.79 8.08
C GLY A 96 1.52 -4.77 7.51
N TYR A 97 0.82 -4.37 6.44
CA TYR A 97 -0.11 -5.24 5.73
C TYR A 97 0.57 -6.53 5.22
N THR A 98 1.73 -6.41 4.56
CA THR A 98 2.46 -7.58 4.02
C THR A 98 2.86 -8.56 5.12
N VAL A 99 3.30 -8.06 6.28
CA VAL A 99 3.64 -8.88 7.45
C VAL A 99 2.38 -9.52 8.06
N LEU A 100 1.25 -8.81 8.15
CA LEU A 100 -0.02 -9.33 8.63
C LEU A 100 -0.53 -10.48 7.75
N ILE A 101 -0.49 -10.33 6.44
CA ILE A 101 -0.86 -11.40 5.50
C ILE A 101 0.03 -12.63 5.67
N ARG A 102 1.34 -12.43 5.80
CA ARG A 102 2.31 -13.51 5.97
C ARG A 102 2.12 -14.24 7.31
N SER A 103 1.85 -13.51 8.39
CA SER A 103 1.66 -14.08 9.73
C SER A 103 0.33 -14.85 9.89
N SER A 104 -0.60 -14.65 8.97
CA SER A 104 -1.92 -15.28 8.99
C SER A 104 -2.19 -15.90 7.64
N PRO A 105 -1.74 -17.15 7.39
CA PRO A 105 -2.08 -17.86 6.16
C PRO A 105 -3.60 -17.97 6.07
N ALA A 106 -4.20 -17.04 5.35
CA ALA A 106 -5.62 -16.97 5.17
C ALA A 106 -6.10 -18.22 4.45
N ARG A 107 -7.18 -18.84 4.91
CA ARG A 107 -7.87 -19.88 4.16
C ARG A 107 -8.39 -19.31 2.83
N ASP A 108 -8.71 -18.00 2.83
CA ASP A 108 -9.19 -17.29 1.66
C ASP A 108 -8.39 -15.97 1.48
N PRO A 109 -7.57 -15.85 0.43
CA PRO A 109 -6.75 -14.68 0.17
C PRO A 109 -7.58 -13.45 -0.28
N GLY A 110 -8.83 -13.62 -0.66
CA GLY A 110 -9.72 -12.52 -1.09
C GLY A 110 -10.33 -11.73 0.06
N VAL A 111 -10.48 -12.34 1.25
CA VAL A 111 -11.18 -11.69 2.39
C VAL A 111 -10.57 -10.33 2.78
N PRO A 112 -9.25 -10.16 2.93
CA PRO A 112 -8.68 -8.85 3.23
C PRO A 112 -8.96 -7.79 2.15
N THR A 113 -8.99 -8.20 0.88
CA THR A 113 -9.29 -7.30 -0.24
C THR A 113 -10.73 -6.81 -0.19
N VAL A 114 -11.69 -7.69 0.10
CA VAL A 114 -13.11 -7.32 0.23
C VAL A 114 -13.31 -6.35 1.39
N ILE A 115 -12.72 -6.63 2.55
CA ILE A 115 -12.84 -5.77 3.74
C ILE A 115 -12.18 -4.40 3.46
N GLY A 116 -10.98 -4.39 2.87
CA GLY A 116 -10.28 -3.16 2.50
C GLY A 116 -11.05 -2.34 1.48
N GLY A 117 -11.59 -2.98 0.45
CA GLY A 117 -12.43 -2.33 -0.57
C GLY A 117 -13.70 -1.74 0.02
N PHE A 118 -14.38 -2.47 0.92
CA PHE A 118 -15.56 -1.97 1.62
C PHE A 118 -15.24 -0.74 2.48
N MET A 119 -14.13 -0.77 3.23
CA MET A 119 -13.68 0.37 4.01
C MET A 119 -13.44 1.61 3.13
N VAL A 120 -12.75 1.44 2.01
CA VAL A 120 -12.49 2.54 1.06
C VAL A 120 -13.80 3.08 0.49
N ALA A 121 -14.74 2.21 0.12
CA ALA A 121 -16.04 2.62 -0.38
C ALA A 121 -16.83 3.43 0.66
N VAL A 122 -16.82 3.02 1.93
CA VAL A 122 -17.47 3.75 3.03
C VAL A 122 -16.81 5.12 3.22
N VAL A 123 -15.48 5.18 3.29
CA VAL A 123 -14.75 6.45 3.46
C VAL A 123 -15.02 7.39 2.28
N ALA A 124 -14.93 6.89 1.05
CA ALA A 124 -15.20 7.68 -0.15
C ALA A 124 -16.66 8.16 -0.19
N GLY A 125 -17.62 7.30 0.19
CA GLY A 125 -19.03 7.69 0.30
C GLY A 125 -19.26 8.78 1.34
N LEU A 126 -18.66 8.69 2.52
CA LEU A 126 -18.76 9.71 3.57
C LEU A 126 -18.15 11.04 3.12
N VAL A 127 -16.99 11.01 2.49
CA VAL A 127 -16.33 12.20 1.96
C VAL A 127 -17.19 12.85 0.86
N SER A 128 -17.84 12.06 0.01
CA SER A 128 -18.74 12.52 -1.02
C SER A 128 -20.01 13.19 -0.47
N LEU A 129 -20.53 12.73 0.67
CA LEU A 129 -21.70 13.32 1.32
C LEU A 129 -21.39 14.69 1.94
N VAL A 130 -20.14 14.92 2.35
CA VAL A 130 -19.70 16.17 3.00
C VAL A 130 -19.10 17.15 1.98
N GLY A 131 -18.65 16.64 0.85
CA GLY A 131 -17.99 17.39 -0.23
C GLY A 131 -18.98 17.98 -1.26
N PRO A 132 -18.45 18.65 -2.30
CA PRO A 132 -19.25 19.32 -3.34
C PRO A 132 -20.05 18.37 -4.28
N GLY A 133 -20.29 17.14 -3.87
CA GLY A 133 -21.05 16.16 -4.66
C GLY A 133 -20.20 15.42 -5.70
N LEU A 134 -20.71 14.27 -6.15
CA LEU A 134 -20.10 13.46 -7.20
C LEU A 134 -20.75 13.78 -8.55
N ASP A 135 -20.50 14.97 -9.10
CA ASP A 135 -20.81 15.24 -10.51
C ASP A 135 -19.74 14.58 -11.42
N LEU A 136 -19.63 13.25 -11.31
CA LEU A 136 -18.72 12.49 -12.15
C LEU A 136 -19.47 11.96 -13.39
N PRO A 137 -18.92 12.13 -14.59
CA PRO A 137 -19.47 11.51 -15.79
C PRO A 137 -19.48 9.98 -15.60
N ILE A 138 -20.56 9.34 -16.01
CA ILE A 138 -20.76 7.88 -15.86
C ILE A 138 -19.60 7.06 -16.45
N ARG A 139 -18.92 7.61 -17.44
CA ARG A 139 -17.73 7.03 -18.06
C ARG A 139 -16.59 6.88 -17.07
N ASP A 140 -16.31 7.91 -16.25
CA ASP A 140 -15.21 7.90 -15.28
C ASP A 140 -15.52 6.94 -14.12
N VAL A 141 -16.78 6.87 -13.70
CA VAL A 141 -17.26 5.88 -12.74
C VAL A 141 -17.07 4.46 -13.28
N ALA A 142 -17.49 4.22 -14.54
CA ALA A 142 -17.34 2.91 -15.16
C ALA A 142 -15.86 2.52 -15.32
N MET A 143 -15.00 3.43 -15.76
CA MET A 143 -13.56 3.19 -15.86
C MET A 143 -12.92 2.93 -14.51
N GLY A 144 -13.31 3.68 -13.46
CA GLY A 144 -12.86 3.45 -12.08
C GLY A 144 -13.29 2.08 -11.55
N CYS A 145 -14.52 1.66 -11.80
CA CYS A 145 -15.02 0.34 -11.41
C CYS A 145 -14.28 -0.80 -12.14
N ILE A 146 -14.02 -0.65 -13.43
CA ILE A 146 -13.26 -1.64 -14.21
C ILE A 146 -11.81 -1.70 -13.73
N ALA A 147 -11.14 -0.57 -13.61
CA ALA A 147 -9.75 -0.52 -13.13
C ALA A 147 -9.62 -1.06 -11.70
N GLY A 148 -10.49 -0.61 -10.78
CA GLY A 148 -10.49 -1.07 -9.39
C GLY A 148 -10.86 -2.56 -9.27
N GLY A 149 -11.90 -3.00 -10.00
CA GLY A 149 -12.35 -4.39 -9.97
C GLY A 149 -11.34 -5.37 -10.58
N LEU A 150 -10.75 -5.03 -11.72
CA LEU A 150 -9.78 -5.92 -12.39
C LEU A 150 -8.39 -5.83 -11.76
N LEU A 151 -7.82 -4.64 -11.61
CA LEU A 151 -6.44 -4.49 -11.16
C LEU A 151 -6.30 -4.77 -9.66
N ILE A 152 -7.16 -4.19 -8.84
CA ILE A 152 -7.08 -4.34 -7.38
C ILE A 152 -7.84 -5.58 -6.93
N GLY A 153 -9.06 -5.80 -7.45
CA GLY A 153 -9.92 -6.91 -7.05
C GLY A 153 -9.36 -8.28 -7.40
N LEU A 154 -8.66 -8.44 -8.52
CA LEU A 154 -7.97 -9.68 -8.90
C LEU A 154 -6.50 -9.67 -8.50
N GLY A 155 -5.81 -8.56 -8.68
CA GLY A 155 -4.37 -8.45 -8.39
C GLY A 155 -4.04 -8.68 -6.91
N THR A 156 -4.82 -8.10 -6.00
CA THR A 156 -4.54 -8.21 -4.56
C THR A 156 -4.71 -9.64 -4.01
N PRO A 157 -5.74 -10.43 -4.35
CA PRO A 157 -5.81 -11.84 -3.94
C PRO A 157 -4.66 -12.69 -4.48
N VAL A 158 -4.23 -12.44 -5.72
CA VAL A 158 -3.07 -13.13 -6.31
C VAL A 158 -1.80 -12.78 -5.54
N PHE A 159 -1.59 -11.51 -5.26
CA PHE A 159 -0.51 -11.02 -4.42
C PHE A 159 -0.53 -11.65 -3.01
N ASN A 160 -1.69 -11.68 -2.35
CA ASN A 160 -1.86 -12.32 -1.04
C ASN A 160 -1.55 -13.83 -1.08
N TYR A 161 -1.87 -14.49 -2.19
CA TYR A 161 -1.53 -15.89 -2.39
C TYR A 161 -0.02 -16.10 -2.54
N ALA A 162 0.65 -15.21 -3.26
CA ALA A 162 2.10 -15.26 -3.45
C ALA A 162 2.88 -15.13 -2.14
N HIS A 163 2.38 -14.37 -1.17
CA HIS A 163 2.99 -14.25 0.17
C HIS A 163 3.13 -15.55 0.95
N ARG A 164 2.45 -16.63 0.52
CA ARG A 164 2.63 -17.95 1.13
C ARG A 164 3.96 -18.58 0.79
N PHE A 165 4.55 -18.19 -0.35
CA PHE A 165 5.72 -18.82 -0.93
C PHE A 165 6.97 -17.95 -0.87
N VAL A 166 6.80 -16.63 -0.77
CA VAL A 166 7.88 -15.66 -0.87
C VAL A 166 7.94 -14.78 0.39
N PRO A 167 9.15 -14.45 0.90
CA PRO A 167 9.31 -13.56 2.05
C PRO A 167 8.71 -12.16 1.79
N PRO A 168 8.20 -11.46 2.83
CA PRO A 168 7.53 -10.17 2.68
C PRO A 168 8.37 -9.09 1.99
N ALA A 169 9.69 -9.09 2.24
CA ALA A 169 10.60 -8.14 1.62
C ALA A 169 10.72 -8.32 0.10
N GLU A 170 10.67 -9.56 -0.38
CA GLU A 170 10.77 -9.88 -1.82
C GLU A 170 9.44 -9.64 -2.53
N THR A 171 8.31 -9.97 -1.90
CA THR A 171 6.97 -9.71 -2.46
C THR A 171 6.66 -8.23 -2.54
N SER A 172 7.12 -7.41 -1.60
CA SER A 172 6.91 -5.96 -1.66
C SER A 172 7.74 -5.29 -2.75
N LEU A 173 8.88 -5.87 -3.16
CA LEU A 173 9.66 -5.40 -4.32
C LEU A 173 8.93 -5.63 -5.65
N LEU A 174 8.09 -6.67 -5.75
CA LEU A 174 7.30 -6.96 -6.96
C LEU A 174 6.12 -6.01 -7.17
N LEU A 175 5.75 -5.23 -6.15
CA LEU A 175 4.65 -4.25 -6.18
C LEU A 175 5.08 -2.86 -6.68
N ILE A 176 6.38 -2.64 -6.85
CA ILE A 176 6.98 -1.38 -7.29
C ILE A 176 7.35 -1.44 -8.76
#